data_f2e7929ceb9332a96d6b9c2662e2062f
#
_entry.id   f2e7929ceb9332a96d6b9c2662e2062f
#
_cell.length_a   1.000
_cell.length_b   1.000
_cell.length_c   1.000
_cell.angle_alpha   90.00
_cell.angle_beta   90.00
_cell.angle_gamma   90.00
#
_symmetry.space_group_name_H-M   'P 1'
#
loop_
_entity.id
_entity.type
_entity.pdbx_description
1 polymer ?
#
loop_
_entity_poly.entity_id
_entity_poly.type
_entity_poly.pdbx_seq_one_letter_code
_entity_poly.pdbx_strand_id
1 'polypeptide(L)'
;FSFAPPKRGDYTVVAVSPEVKAEGESLPLRDVTKVVLHVQTQNGWDRRAVTSKASAVELSPLTRPYGLVGGMAFHVEADEPAEGDRKALAGIVIEAERYNATPPKELPPDEHVTRTARSSRSGAAVVTLTEPGWWGVTAVRERDKVQHRCTLWAFVDKQSTDK
;
A
#
# COMPACT_ATOMS: atom_id res chain seq x y z
N PHE A 1 6.12 -5.80 -19.34
CA PHE A 1 7.21 -5.07 -18.65
C PHE A 1 8.12 -6.09 -17.97
N SER A 2 9.42 -6.02 -18.20
CA SER A 2 10.44 -6.81 -17.50
C SER A 2 11.46 -5.85 -16.88
N PHE A 3 11.90 -6.16 -15.67
CA PHE A 3 12.87 -5.38 -14.92
C PHE A 3 14.00 -6.30 -14.45
N ALA A 4 15.23 -5.98 -14.82
CA ALA A 4 16.43 -6.65 -14.33
C ALA A 4 17.15 -5.71 -13.35
N PRO A 5 17.21 -6.05 -12.06
CA PRO A 5 17.88 -5.20 -11.07
C PRO A 5 19.38 -5.04 -11.43
N PRO A 6 19.90 -3.81 -11.55
CA PRO A 6 21.29 -3.60 -11.93
C PRO A 6 22.30 -3.93 -10.82
N LYS A 7 21.85 -4.00 -9.58
CA LYS A 7 22.66 -4.32 -8.39
C LYS A 7 21.78 -4.88 -7.27
N ARG A 8 22.42 -5.36 -6.20
CA ARG A 8 21.72 -5.76 -4.96
C ARG A 8 21.14 -4.54 -4.25
N GLY A 9 20.02 -4.71 -3.55
CA GLY A 9 19.34 -3.66 -2.78
C GLY A 9 17.83 -3.76 -2.90
N ASP A 10 17.14 -2.79 -2.35
CA ASP A 10 15.69 -2.67 -2.42
C ASP A 10 15.29 -1.67 -3.51
N TYR A 11 14.30 -2.03 -4.28
CA TYR A 11 13.78 -1.22 -5.39
C TYR A 11 12.30 -0.97 -5.18
N THR A 12 11.89 0.27 -5.12
CA THR A 12 10.47 0.61 -5.15
C THR A 12 10.02 0.78 -6.59
N VAL A 13 9.17 -0.11 -7.05
CA VAL A 13 8.47 0.02 -8.34
C VAL A 13 7.18 0.77 -8.10
N VAL A 14 6.93 1.78 -8.92
CA VAL A 14 5.77 2.65 -8.82
C VAL A 14 5.03 2.68 -10.15
N ALA A 15 3.72 2.48 -10.11
CA ALA A 15 2.83 2.71 -11.22
C ALA A 15 1.86 3.86 -10.86
N VAL A 16 1.68 4.80 -11.78
CA VAL A 16 0.76 5.92 -11.62
C VAL A 16 -0.26 5.84 -12.75
N SER A 17 -1.55 5.76 -12.41
CA SER A 17 -2.61 5.80 -13.40
C SER A 17 -2.90 7.25 -13.82
N PRO A 18 -3.37 7.47 -15.07
CA PRO A 18 -4.07 8.70 -15.38
C PRO A 18 -5.34 8.81 -14.53
N GLU A 19 -5.92 10.00 -14.46
CA GLU A 19 -7.23 10.18 -13.86
C GLU A 19 -8.30 9.49 -14.72
N VAL A 20 -9.07 8.61 -14.10
CA VAL A 20 -10.12 7.83 -14.78
C VAL A 20 -11.42 7.95 -14.00
N LYS A 21 -12.51 8.20 -14.68
CA LYS A 21 -13.85 8.09 -14.09
C LYS A 21 -14.42 6.72 -14.46
N ALA A 22 -14.51 5.83 -13.48
CA ALA A 22 -15.15 4.54 -13.67
C ALA A 22 -16.69 4.68 -13.73
N GLU A 23 -17.33 3.78 -14.44
CA GLU A 23 -18.78 3.72 -14.52
C GLU A 23 -19.37 3.41 -13.13
N GLY A 24 -20.37 4.19 -12.71
CA GLY A 24 -20.98 4.08 -11.39
C GLY A 24 -20.29 4.85 -10.27
N GLU A 25 -19.06 5.32 -10.48
CA GLU A 25 -18.34 6.12 -9.49
C GLU A 25 -18.77 7.60 -9.52
N SER A 26 -18.92 8.18 -8.33
CA SER A 26 -19.28 9.59 -8.17
C SER A 26 -18.16 10.55 -8.54
N LEU A 27 -16.91 10.16 -8.25
CA LEU A 27 -15.70 10.96 -8.46
C LEU A 27 -14.72 10.28 -9.42
N PRO A 28 -13.94 11.06 -10.18
CA PRO A 28 -12.78 10.52 -10.85
C PRO A 28 -11.78 9.94 -9.86
N LEU A 29 -11.03 8.93 -10.28
CA LEU A 29 -10.07 8.20 -9.51
C LEU A 29 -8.67 8.41 -10.06
N ARG A 30 -7.71 8.62 -9.18
CA ARG A 30 -6.28 8.63 -9.48
C ARG A 30 -5.55 7.66 -8.57
N ASP A 31 -4.94 6.64 -9.15
CA ASP A 31 -4.22 5.60 -8.43
C ASP A 31 -2.71 5.75 -8.52
N VAL A 32 -2.06 5.55 -7.40
CA VAL A 32 -0.63 5.29 -7.29
C VAL A 32 -0.45 3.94 -6.63
N THR A 33 0.26 3.05 -7.29
CA THR A 33 0.52 1.69 -6.81
C THR A 33 2.01 1.47 -6.65
N LYS A 34 2.42 0.88 -5.52
CA LYS A 34 3.81 0.64 -5.17
C LYS A 34 4.05 -0.78 -4.70
N VAL A 35 5.23 -1.30 -5.02
CA VAL A 35 5.76 -2.54 -4.45
C VAL A 35 7.27 -2.39 -4.20
N VAL A 36 7.77 -2.93 -3.10
CA VAL A 36 9.20 -3.00 -2.83
C VAL A 36 9.71 -4.38 -3.23
N LEU A 37 10.66 -4.41 -4.16
CA LEU A 37 11.35 -5.61 -4.59
C LEU A 37 12.69 -5.72 -3.84
N HIS A 38 12.85 -6.78 -3.06
CA HIS A 38 14.09 -7.08 -2.34
C HIS A 38 15.03 -7.94 -3.19
N VAL A 39 16.27 -7.49 -3.36
CA VAL A 39 17.31 -8.20 -4.11
C VAL A 39 18.51 -8.44 -3.20
N GLN A 40 18.51 -9.55 -2.47
CA GLN A 40 19.60 -10.11 -1.68
C GLN A 40 20.14 -9.23 -0.52
N THR A 41 20.11 -7.92 -0.58
CA THR A 41 20.69 -7.02 0.41
C THR A 41 19.68 -5.98 0.82
N GLN A 42 19.35 -5.91 2.11
CA GLN A 42 18.46 -4.89 2.66
C GLN A 42 19.14 -3.51 2.56
N ASN A 43 18.63 -2.66 1.67
CA ASN A 43 19.14 -1.31 1.49
C ASN A 43 18.13 -0.45 0.73
N GLY A 44 17.30 0.29 1.45
CA GLY A 44 16.49 1.34 0.87
C GLY A 44 14.98 1.10 0.84
N TRP A 45 14.46 0.04 1.46
CA TRP A 45 13.01 -0.19 1.56
C TRP A 45 12.30 0.95 2.32
N ASP A 46 13.01 1.59 3.25
CA ASP A 46 12.57 2.71 4.06
C ASP A 46 12.73 4.07 3.36
N ARG A 47 13.32 4.09 2.17
CA ARG A 47 13.44 5.30 1.37
C ARG A 47 12.09 5.68 0.81
N ARG A 48 11.73 6.93 1.03
CA ARG A 48 10.53 7.47 0.38
C ARG A 48 10.67 7.44 -1.13
N ALA A 49 9.79 6.74 -1.78
CA ALA A 49 9.51 6.99 -3.18
C ALA A 49 8.47 8.11 -3.24
N VAL A 50 8.90 9.34 -3.43
CA VAL A 50 7.97 10.45 -3.74
C VAL A 50 7.41 10.17 -5.12
N THR A 51 6.14 9.76 -5.15
CA THR A 51 5.59 9.15 -6.34
C THR A 51 4.98 10.12 -7.32
N SER A 52 4.38 11.18 -6.87
CA SER A 52 3.82 12.19 -7.78
C SER A 52 3.29 13.38 -7.00
N LYS A 53 3.70 14.59 -7.37
CA LYS A 53 3.06 15.83 -6.90
C LYS A 53 1.57 15.91 -7.30
N ALA A 54 1.15 15.07 -8.25
CA ALA A 54 -0.24 15.00 -8.69
C ALA A 54 -1.13 14.17 -7.76
N SER A 55 -0.58 13.34 -6.86
CA SER A 55 -1.36 12.62 -5.85
C SER A 55 -1.68 13.52 -4.65
N ALA A 56 -2.78 13.25 -3.96
CA ALA A 56 -3.13 13.90 -2.70
C ALA A 56 -2.68 13.12 -1.47
N VAL A 57 -2.28 11.87 -1.64
CA VAL A 57 -1.84 10.98 -0.57
C VAL A 57 -0.66 10.14 -1.02
N GLU A 58 0.30 9.99 -0.13
CA GLU A 58 1.44 9.09 -0.23
C GLU A 58 1.35 8.09 0.92
N LEU A 59 1.59 6.82 0.66
CA LEU A 59 1.64 5.77 1.68
C LEU A 59 3.04 5.15 1.68
N SER A 60 3.70 5.18 2.83
CA SER A 60 5.05 4.64 3.00
C SER A 60 5.06 3.53 4.06
N PRO A 61 5.83 2.45 3.88
CA PRO A 61 5.95 1.42 4.90
C PRO A 61 6.83 1.91 6.07
N LEU A 62 6.40 1.64 7.29
CA LEU A 62 7.20 1.75 8.53
C LEU A 62 7.67 0.37 9.00
N THR A 63 7.04 -0.70 8.53
CA THR A 63 7.50 -2.07 8.66
C THR A 63 8.12 -2.50 7.35
N ARG A 64 9.24 -3.22 7.40
CA ARG A 64 9.87 -3.81 6.21
C ARG A 64 8.83 -4.61 5.40
N PRO A 65 8.59 -4.28 4.12
CA PRO A 65 7.45 -4.80 3.36
C PRO A 65 7.70 -6.15 2.67
N TYR A 66 8.70 -6.92 3.16
CA TYR A 66 9.02 -8.27 2.70
C TYR A 66 9.53 -9.13 3.87
N GLY A 67 9.48 -10.45 3.72
CA GLY A 67 9.73 -11.40 4.82
C GLY A 67 8.65 -11.31 5.89
N LEU A 68 7.43 -10.98 5.51
CA LEU A 68 6.26 -10.94 6.37
C LEU A 68 5.67 -12.33 6.47
N VAL A 69 5.16 -12.68 7.65
CA VAL A 69 4.40 -13.91 7.88
C VAL A 69 3.01 -13.58 8.42
N GLY A 70 2.07 -14.50 8.26
CA GLY A 70 0.69 -14.29 8.68
C GLY A 70 0.55 -13.91 10.14
N GLY A 71 -0.28 -12.92 10.43
CA GLY A 71 -0.51 -12.37 11.76
C GLY A 71 0.41 -11.20 12.15
N MET A 72 1.38 -10.83 11.32
CA MET A 72 2.25 -9.68 11.60
C MET A 72 1.48 -8.36 11.49
N ALA A 73 1.78 -7.45 12.41
CA ALA A 73 1.39 -6.05 12.32
C ALA A 73 2.21 -5.35 11.22
N PHE A 74 1.53 -4.70 10.30
CA PHE A 74 2.13 -3.94 9.23
C PHE A 74 1.87 -2.45 9.45
N HIS A 75 2.93 -1.72 9.77
CA HIS A 75 2.88 -0.29 10.04
C HIS A 75 3.13 0.49 8.77
N VAL A 76 2.33 1.51 8.54
CA VAL A 76 2.43 2.43 7.41
C VAL A 76 2.28 3.86 7.86
N GLU A 77 2.68 4.80 7.03
CA GLU A 77 2.50 6.22 7.25
C GLU A 77 1.90 6.91 6.03
N ALA A 78 0.84 7.69 6.25
CA ALA A 78 0.17 8.48 5.23
C ALA A 78 0.58 9.94 5.32
N ASP A 79 1.05 10.50 4.19
CA ASP A 79 1.52 11.88 4.07
C ASP A 79 0.97 12.58 2.82
N GLU A 80 1.05 13.90 2.78
CA GLU A 80 0.99 14.63 1.51
C GLU A 80 2.30 14.41 0.72
N PRO A 81 2.20 14.10 -0.60
CA PRO A 81 3.38 14.02 -1.45
C PRO A 81 4.04 15.40 -1.56
N ALA A 82 5.25 15.53 -1.03
CA ALA A 82 6.01 16.76 -1.06
C ALA A 82 7.52 16.46 -1.17
N GLU A 83 8.26 17.35 -1.83
CA GLU A 83 9.70 17.41 -1.70
C GLU A 83 10.02 18.23 -0.44
N GLY A 84 10.81 17.69 0.47
CA GLY A 84 11.18 18.33 1.73
C GLY A 84 10.38 17.81 2.93
N ASP A 85 9.93 18.74 3.77
CA ASP A 85 9.27 18.40 5.03
C ASP A 85 7.95 17.65 4.82
N ARG A 86 7.77 16.64 5.64
CA ARG A 86 6.58 15.78 5.63
C ARG A 86 5.39 16.52 6.21
N LYS A 87 4.27 16.45 5.53
CA LYS A 87 2.99 16.82 6.09
C LYS A 87 2.17 15.56 6.33
N ALA A 88 2.20 15.09 7.57
CA ALA A 88 1.44 13.94 8.00
C ALA A 88 -0.06 14.14 7.79
N LEU A 89 -0.73 13.10 7.33
CA LEU A 89 -2.18 13.08 7.12
C LEU A 89 -2.85 12.32 8.24
N ALA A 90 -3.48 13.04 9.18
CA ALA A 90 -4.25 12.48 10.25
C ALA A 90 -5.66 12.07 9.81
N GLY A 91 -6.19 10.98 10.39
CA GLY A 91 -7.57 10.53 10.17
C GLY A 91 -7.84 9.89 8.81
N ILE A 92 -6.82 9.69 7.97
CA ILE A 92 -6.96 8.99 6.68
C ILE A 92 -7.37 7.54 6.94
N VAL A 93 -8.33 7.06 6.17
CA VAL A 93 -8.70 5.65 6.16
C VAL A 93 -7.63 4.86 5.44
N ILE A 94 -7.12 3.83 6.10
CA ILE A 94 -6.19 2.85 5.56
C ILE A 94 -6.94 1.53 5.47
N GLU A 95 -7.02 0.99 4.28
CA GLU A 95 -7.67 -0.29 3.98
C GLU A 95 -6.63 -1.33 3.65
N ALA A 96 -6.81 -2.56 4.13
CA ALA A 96 -5.95 -3.67 3.78
C ALA A 96 -6.79 -4.84 3.30
N GLU A 97 -6.53 -5.28 2.07
CA GLU A 97 -7.24 -6.36 1.42
C GLU A 97 -6.28 -7.38 0.85
N ARG A 98 -6.62 -8.64 1.01
CA ARG A 98 -5.88 -9.73 0.39
C ARG A 98 -6.30 -9.88 -1.06
N TYR A 99 -5.32 -9.91 -1.96
CA TYR A 99 -5.58 -10.19 -3.36
C TYR A 99 -6.04 -11.65 -3.53
N ASN A 100 -7.15 -11.81 -4.20
CA ASN A 100 -7.70 -13.12 -4.53
C ASN A 100 -7.75 -13.29 -6.05
N ALA A 101 -6.83 -14.10 -6.59
CA ALA A 101 -6.77 -14.39 -8.02
C ALA A 101 -7.99 -15.18 -8.53
N THR A 102 -8.68 -15.88 -7.62
CA THR A 102 -9.89 -16.65 -7.92
C THR A 102 -10.96 -16.27 -6.90
N PRO A 103 -11.69 -15.17 -7.14
CA PRO A 103 -12.71 -14.72 -6.21
C PRO A 103 -13.75 -15.81 -5.98
N PRO A 104 -14.25 -15.99 -4.75
CA PRO A 104 -15.33 -16.92 -4.48
C PRO A 104 -16.62 -16.47 -5.20
N LYS A 105 -17.51 -17.42 -5.48
CA LYS A 105 -18.82 -17.11 -6.10
C LYS A 105 -19.69 -16.23 -5.21
N GLU A 106 -19.62 -16.46 -3.91
CA GLU A 106 -20.28 -15.66 -2.90
C GLU A 106 -19.21 -14.92 -2.10
N LEU A 107 -19.27 -13.60 -2.12
CA LEU A 107 -18.36 -12.77 -1.33
C LEU A 107 -18.80 -12.80 0.13
N PRO A 108 -17.87 -12.96 1.08
CA PRO A 108 -18.17 -12.74 2.49
C PRO A 108 -18.57 -11.27 2.73
N PRO A 109 -19.20 -10.96 3.87
CA PRO A 109 -19.47 -9.57 4.24
C PRO A 109 -18.20 -8.71 4.19
N ASP A 110 -18.35 -7.47 3.77
CA ASP A 110 -17.23 -6.55 3.49
C ASP A 110 -16.30 -6.37 4.70
N GLU A 111 -16.87 -6.32 5.91
CA GLU A 111 -16.11 -6.23 7.17
C GLU A 111 -15.20 -7.44 7.45
N HIS A 112 -15.38 -8.54 6.73
CA HIS A 112 -14.50 -9.72 6.79
C HIS A 112 -13.43 -9.72 5.70
N VAL A 113 -13.62 -8.93 4.66
CA VAL A 113 -12.69 -8.81 3.51
C VAL A 113 -11.72 -7.65 3.74
N THR A 114 -12.27 -6.47 4.01
CA THR A 114 -11.52 -5.23 4.16
C THR A 114 -11.22 -4.95 5.63
N ARG A 115 -9.94 -4.87 5.96
CA ARG A 115 -9.49 -4.42 7.29
C ARG A 115 -9.21 -2.94 7.23
N THR A 116 -9.79 -2.19 8.16
CA THR A 116 -9.66 -0.74 8.18
C THR A 116 -8.93 -0.26 9.42
N ALA A 117 -8.11 0.77 9.25
CA ALA A 117 -7.49 1.54 10.32
C ALA A 117 -7.57 3.03 9.98
N ARG A 118 -7.32 3.90 10.95
CA ARG A 118 -7.18 5.33 10.70
C ARG A 118 -5.80 5.79 11.10
N SER A 119 -5.22 6.66 10.28
CA SER A 119 -3.94 7.27 10.60
C SER A 119 -4.03 8.19 11.82
N SER A 120 -3.00 8.11 12.65
CA SER A 120 -2.81 8.97 13.82
C SER A 120 -2.46 10.42 13.42
N ARG A 121 -2.23 11.28 14.41
CA ARG A 121 -1.76 12.65 14.15
C ARG A 121 -0.41 12.71 13.43
N SER A 122 0.43 11.70 13.59
CA SER A 122 1.70 11.59 12.88
C SER A 122 1.58 10.94 11.49
N GLY A 123 0.38 10.61 11.04
CA GLY A 123 0.15 9.87 9.78
C GLY A 123 0.28 8.35 9.91
N ALA A 124 0.79 7.85 11.03
CA ALA A 124 1.01 6.42 11.22
C ALA A 124 -0.29 5.64 11.42
N ALA A 125 -0.37 4.46 10.82
CA ALA A 125 -1.44 3.48 11.00
C ALA A 125 -0.87 2.06 11.06
N VAL A 126 -1.65 1.13 11.59
CA VAL A 126 -1.30 -0.27 11.71
C VAL A 126 -2.44 -1.14 11.18
N VAL A 127 -2.12 -2.09 10.33
CA VAL A 127 -3.02 -3.13 9.87
C VAL A 127 -2.39 -4.51 10.13
N THR A 128 -3.22 -5.54 10.33
CA THR A 128 -2.73 -6.91 10.52
C THR A 128 -2.94 -7.70 9.24
N LEU A 129 -1.86 -8.24 8.68
CA LEU A 129 -1.88 -9.09 7.50
C LEU A 129 -1.96 -10.55 7.96
N THR A 130 -3.17 -11.12 7.95
CA THR A 130 -3.46 -12.37 8.68
C THR A 130 -3.10 -13.64 7.92
N GLU A 131 -3.10 -13.60 6.59
CA GLU A 131 -2.99 -14.78 5.74
C GLU A 131 -1.86 -14.65 4.72
N PRO A 132 -1.27 -15.78 4.28
CA PRO A 132 -0.30 -15.76 3.19
C PRO A 132 -0.90 -15.26 1.88
N GLY A 133 -0.08 -14.60 1.09
CA GLY A 133 -0.44 -14.05 -0.22
C GLY A 133 -0.15 -12.57 -0.37
N TRP A 134 -0.58 -12.00 -1.49
CA TRP A 134 -0.47 -10.57 -1.75
C TRP A 134 -1.54 -9.78 -1.01
N TRP A 135 -1.13 -8.67 -0.42
CA TRP A 135 -2.00 -7.71 0.25
C TRP A 135 -1.81 -6.33 -0.35
N GLY A 136 -2.91 -5.67 -0.72
CA GLY A 136 -2.94 -4.25 -1.00
C GLY A 136 -3.27 -3.48 0.27
N VAL A 137 -2.38 -2.58 0.68
CA VAL A 137 -2.64 -1.63 1.76
C VAL A 137 -2.82 -0.26 1.14
N THR A 138 -4.01 0.31 1.25
CA THR A 138 -4.45 1.48 0.49
C THR A 138 -4.83 2.63 1.40
N ALA A 139 -4.26 3.80 1.15
CA ALA A 139 -4.72 5.07 1.70
C ALA A 139 -5.61 5.78 0.68
N VAL A 140 -6.74 6.31 1.14
CA VAL A 140 -7.72 7.02 0.29
C VAL A 140 -7.90 8.45 0.79
N ARG A 141 -7.83 9.41 -0.14
CA ARG A 141 -8.08 10.83 0.16
C ARG A 141 -8.80 11.51 -1.00
N GLU A 142 -9.87 12.20 -0.70
CA GLU A 142 -10.48 13.12 -1.65
C GLU A 142 -9.78 14.49 -1.60
N ARG A 143 -9.46 15.04 -2.79
CA ARG A 143 -8.99 16.41 -2.98
C ARG A 143 -9.43 16.90 -4.36
N ASP A 144 -9.93 18.12 -4.41
CA ASP A 144 -10.36 18.79 -5.67
C ASP A 144 -11.39 17.97 -6.48
N LYS A 145 -12.31 17.28 -5.79
CA LYS A 145 -13.32 16.37 -6.38
C LYS A 145 -12.70 15.19 -7.16
N VAL A 146 -11.51 14.77 -6.78
CA VAL A 146 -10.84 13.56 -7.27
C VAL A 146 -10.55 12.67 -6.08
N GLN A 147 -10.85 11.39 -6.19
CA GLN A 147 -10.45 10.38 -5.23
C GLN A 147 -9.01 9.93 -5.54
N HIS A 148 -8.10 10.20 -4.64
CA HIS A 148 -6.71 9.76 -4.73
C HIS A 148 -6.52 8.51 -3.88
N ARG A 149 -5.95 7.48 -4.47
CA ARG A 149 -5.56 6.25 -3.78
C ARG A 149 -4.06 6.03 -3.91
N CYS A 150 -3.44 5.62 -2.81
CA CYS A 150 -2.07 5.13 -2.82
C CYS A 150 -2.03 3.74 -2.21
N THR A 151 -1.73 2.73 -3.02
CA THR A 151 -1.70 1.33 -2.61
C THR A 151 -0.26 0.84 -2.52
N LEU A 152 0.10 0.29 -1.37
CA LEU A 152 1.36 -0.41 -1.13
C LEU A 152 1.10 -1.92 -1.11
N TRP A 153 1.73 -2.63 -2.03
CA TRP A 153 1.65 -4.08 -2.09
C TRP A 153 2.71 -4.74 -1.21
N ALA A 154 2.29 -5.70 -0.42
CA ALA A 154 3.15 -6.51 0.43
C ALA A 154 2.82 -8.00 0.25
N PHE A 155 3.86 -8.84 0.21
CA PHE A 155 3.69 -10.29 0.15
C PHE A 155 3.92 -10.91 1.52
N VAL A 156 2.98 -11.73 1.96
CA VAL A 156 3.00 -12.47 3.22
C VAL A 156 3.32 -13.93 2.92
N ASP A 157 4.40 -14.43 3.47
CA ASP A 157 4.84 -15.81 3.33
C ASP A 157 4.00 -16.77 4.19
N LYS A 158 3.96 -18.02 3.79
CA LYS A 158 3.47 -19.10 4.66
C LYS A 158 4.45 -19.25 5.83
N GLN A 159 3.92 -19.39 7.03
CA GLN A 159 4.76 -19.82 8.15
C GLN A 159 5.35 -21.19 7.82
N SER A 160 6.69 -21.31 7.89
CA SER A 160 7.33 -22.62 7.84
C SER A 160 6.93 -23.39 9.10
N THR A 161 6.25 -24.49 8.92
CA THR A 161 5.90 -25.42 10.01
C THR A 161 6.99 -26.44 10.28
N ASP A 162 8.12 -26.32 9.60
CA ASP A 162 9.26 -27.23 9.80
C ASP A 162 9.95 -26.91 11.14
N LYS A 163 9.72 -27.80 12.08
CA LYS A 163 10.52 -27.98 13.32
C LYS A 163 11.52 -29.07 13.10
#